data_c94a301439a80c99135273eb37d19282
#
_entry.id   c94a301439a80c99135273eb37d19282
#
_cell.length_a   1.000
_cell.length_b   1.000
_cell.length_c   1.000
_cell.angle_alpha   90.00
_cell.angle_beta   90.00
_cell.angle_gamma   90.00
#
_symmetry.space_group_name_H-M   'P 1'
#
loop_
_entity.id
_entity.type
_entity.pdbx_description
1 polymer ?
#
loop_
_entity_poly.entity_id
_entity_poly.type
_entity_poly.pdbx_seq_one_letter_code
_entity_poly.pdbx_strand_id
1 'polypeptide(L)'
;FTLFFIPIGIGAGLIFPVLNSQMAIIEQKTNKILIPFTQACFSAGSLCGALGAAFFIKLIPDPRITFLIVGTLFFIYSVCFYYFGLNKKYEIDEKIERFKLPENNIFIYGFLLMINFATLGIIIDWSPIWLTKDLGAPLFLGGLIIIFFNGGEIFARVAASKLINKFGDIIVGSYFSIISCTILFLSILTSNLYIILFGIIIFGFGTANFVAVVLRQAISETNESISLTVSNLLTLGFAGFIFGPAIVGYLAELISLTFNMYLLSIIWAFNGLALFYLINKNKLKDN
;
A
#
# COMPACT_ATOMS: atom_id res chain seq x y z
N PHE A 1 -24.07 9.49 8.86
CA PHE A 1 -23.30 8.38 8.25
C PHE A 1 -21.80 8.64 8.38
N THR A 2 -21.31 9.80 7.97
CA THR A 2 -19.89 10.18 7.98
C THR A 2 -19.22 10.05 9.35
N LEU A 3 -19.91 10.38 10.43
CA LEU A 3 -19.38 10.30 11.80
C LEU A 3 -18.97 8.87 12.23
N PHE A 4 -19.61 7.85 11.66
CA PHE A 4 -19.27 6.45 11.97
C PHE A 4 -17.94 5.98 11.35
N PHE A 5 -17.42 6.69 10.34
CA PHE A 5 -16.10 6.40 9.78
C PHE A 5 -14.95 6.92 10.64
N ILE A 6 -15.19 7.87 11.54
CA ILE A 6 -14.14 8.41 12.43
C ILE A 6 -13.52 7.31 13.31
N PRO A 7 -14.30 6.49 14.06
CA PRO A 7 -13.72 5.39 14.85
C PRO A 7 -12.97 4.36 13.99
N ILE A 8 -13.45 4.06 12.79
CA ILE A 8 -12.80 3.14 11.87
C ILE A 8 -11.44 3.69 11.44
N GLY A 9 -11.38 4.98 11.07
CA GLY A 9 -10.14 5.66 10.70
C GLY A 9 -9.13 5.71 11.84
N ILE A 10 -9.57 6.02 13.07
CA ILE A 10 -8.73 6.00 14.26
C ILE A 10 -8.18 4.59 14.50
N GLY A 11 -9.03 3.55 14.43
CA GLY A 11 -8.61 2.16 14.60
C GLY A 11 -7.58 1.73 13.56
N ALA A 12 -7.80 2.02 12.29
CA ALA A 12 -6.85 1.73 11.22
C ALA A 12 -5.52 2.48 11.40
N GLY A 13 -5.59 3.77 11.78
CA GLY A 13 -4.42 4.60 12.04
C GLY A 13 -3.56 4.12 13.22
N LEU A 14 -4.15 3.43 14.19
CA LEU A 14 -3.43 2.84 15.31
C LEU A 14 -2.88 1.44 14.98
N ILE A 15 -3.69 0.58 14.36
CA ILE A 15 -3.32 -0.83 14.13
C ILE A 15 -2.22 -0.94 13.08
N PHE A 16 -2.29 -0.18 11.99
CA PHE A 16 -1.38 -0.35 10.87
C PHE A 16 0.09 -0.04 11.21
N PRO A 17 0.43 1.08 11.90
CA PRO A 17 1.79 1.34 12.37
C PRO A 17 2.28 0.28 13.37
N VAL A 18 1.44 -0.14 14.30
CA VAL A 18 1.79 -1.15 15.31
C VAL A 18 2.18 -2.48 14.65
N LEU A 19 1.36 -2.98 13.71
CA LEU A 19 1.66 -4.23 13.00
C LEU A 19 2.96 -4.14 12.19
N ASN A 20 3.19 -3.03 11.49
CA ASN A 20 4.40 -2.85 10.70
C ASN A 20 5.65 -2.70 11.60
N SER A 21 5.55 -1.99 12.73
CA SER A 21 6.64 -1.87 13.72
C SER A 21 7.00 -3.23 14.31
N GLN A 22 6.02 -3.99 14.77
CA GLN A 22 6.25 -5.33 15.33
C GLN A 22 6.91 -6.25 14.30
N MET A 23 6.46 -6.21 13.05
CA MET A 23 7.05 -7.02 12.00
C MET A 23 8.49 -6.57 11.67
N ALA A 24 8.77 -5.27 11.64
CA ALA A 24 10.12 -4.75 11.43
C ALA A 24 11.08 -5.19 12.54
N ILE A 25 10.62 -5.16 13.79
CA ILE A 25 11.40 -5.62 14.95
C ILE A 25 11.70 -7.13 14.86
N ILE A 26 10.70 -7.95 14.51
CA ILE A 26 10.89 -9.38 14.32
C ILE A 26 11.85 -9.66 13.14
N GLU A 27 11.72 -8.91 12.05
CA GLU A 27 12.61 -8.99 10.90
C GLU A 27 14.08 -8.76 11.31
N GLN A 28 14.36 -7.69 12.06
CA GLN A 28 15.72 -7.43 12.57
C GLN A 28 16.25 -8.54 13.48
N LYS A 29 15.42 -9.07 14.40
CA LYS A 29 15.83 -10.14 15.31
C LYS A 29 16.09 -11.47 14.63
N THR A 30 15.33 -11.78 13.59
CA THR A 30 15.38 -13.08 12.91
C THR A 30 16.25 -13.07 11.66
N ASN A 31 16.69 -11.91 11.18
CA ASN A 31 17.37 -11.71 9.90
C ASN A 31 16.57 -12.31 8.72
N LYS A 32 15.23 -12.33 8.82
CA LYS A 32 14.33 -12.82 7.78
C LYS A 32 13.51 -11.66 7.24
N ILE A 33 13.32 -11.60 5.92
CA ILE A 33 12.48 -10.57 5.26
C ILE A 33 11.02 -10.92 5.54
N LEU A 34 10.34 -10.18 6.43
CA LEU A 34 8.99 -10.45 6.93
C LEU A 34 7.99 -9.31 6.66
N ILE A 35 8.44 -8.07 6.54
CA ILE A 35 7.56 -6.92 6.29
C ILE A 35 6.67 -7.15 5.04
N PRO A 36 7.18 -7.67 3.90
CA PRO A 36 6.34 -7.95 2.74
C PRO A 36 5.24 -8.98 3.01
N PHE A 37 5.46 -9.91 3.95
CA PHE A 37 4.44 -10.89 4.33
C PHE A 37 3.22 -10.23 5.00
N THR A 38 3.45 -9.25 5.88
CA THR A 38 2.36 -8.45 6.48
C THR A 38 1.56 -7.72 5.41
N GLN A 39 2.27 -7.14 4.43
CA GLN A 39 1.63 -6.47 3.30
C GLN A 39 0.86 -7.46 2.40
N ALA A 40 1.34 -8.69 2.23
CA ALA A 40 0.62 -9.74 1.51
C ALA A 40 -0.69 -10.12 2.22
N CYS A 41 -0.67 -10.25 3.55
CA CYS A 41 -1.86 -10.50 4.36
C CYS A 41 -2.90 -9.37 4.21
N PHE A 42 -2.43 -8.10 4.16
CA PHE A 42 -3.30 -6.96 3.91
C PHE A 42 -3.98 -7.03 2.53
N SER A 43 -3.21 -7.29 1.46
CA SER A 43 -3.78 -7.43 0.11
C SER A 43 -4.71 -8.63 -0.02
N ALA A 44 -4.38 -9.77 0.61
CA ALA A 44 -5.24 -10.94 0.64
C ALA A 44 -6.57 -10.64 1.38
N GLY A 45 -6.49 -9.92 2.51
CA GLY A 45 -7.67 -9.47 3.25
C GLY A 45 -8.55 -8.53 2.43
N SER A 46 -7.94 -7.58 1.71
CA SER A 46 -8.65 -6.67 0.78
C SER A 46 -9.36 -7.44 -0.32
N LEU A 47 -8.67 -8.41 -0.94
CA LEU A 47 -9.25 -9.26 -1.99
C LEU A 47 -10.40 -10.12 -1.44
N CYS A 48 -10.22 -10.78 -0.30
CA CYS A 48 -11.27 -11.56 0.34
C CYS A 48 -12.48 -10.70 0.73
N GLY A 49 -12.22 -9.48 1.21
CA GLY A 49 -13.26 -8.50 1.53
C GLY A 49 -14.07 -8.09 0.30
N ALA A 50 -13.39 -7.80 -0.81
CA ALA A 50 -14.04 -7.44 -2.08
C ALA A 50 -14.89 -8.58 -2.65
N LEU A 51 -14.36 -9.80 -2.66
CA LEU A 51 -15.08 -10.99 -3.12
C LEU A 51 -16.24 -11.31 -2.18
N GLY A 52 -16.03 -11.22 -0.87
CA GLY A 52 -17.06 -11.40 0.15
C GLY A 52 -18.19 -10.39 0.00
N ALA A 53 -17.88 -9.13 -0.19
CA ALA A 53 -18.87 -8.08 -0.42
C ALA A 53 -19.71 -8.35 -1.68
N ALA A 54 -19.08 -8.74 -2.79
CA ALA A 54 -19.78 -9.08 -4.03
C ALA A 54 -20.73 -10.28 -3.83
N PHE A 55 -20.30 -11.27 -3.05
CA PHE A 55 -21.12 -12.45 -2.72
C PHE A 55 -22.30 -12.07 -1.80
N PHE A 56 -22.05 -11.29 -0.74
CA PHE A 56 -23.07 -10.88 0.20
C PHE A 56 -24.14 -9.98 -0.42
N ILE A 57 -23.76 -9.04 -1.28
CA ILE A 57 -24.74 -8.17 -1.98
C ILE A 57 -25.72 -9.00 -2.82
N LYS A 58 -25.25 -10.12 -3.40
CA LYS A 58 -26.11 -11.00 -4.19
C LYS A 58 -27.10 -11.81 -3.33
N LEU A 59 -26.68 -12.21 -2.12
CA LEU A 59 -27.49 -13.03 -1.21
C LEU A 59 -28.36 -12.18 -0.28
N ILE A 60 -27.84 -11.05 0.16
CA ILE A 60 -28.45 -10.17 1.16
C ILE A 60 -28.40 -8.76 0.59
N PRO A 61 -29.47 -8.30 -0.10
CA PRO A 61 -29.50 -6.98 -0.75
C PRO A 61 -29.40 -5.80 0.23
N ASP A 62 -29.73 -6.00 1.53
CA ASP A 62 -29.62 -4.95 2.53
C ASP A 62 -28.16 -4.82 3.04
N PRO A 63 -27.45 -3.71 2.71
CA PRO A 63 -26.07 -3.50 3.13
C PRO A 63 -25.92 -3.43 4.66
N ARG A 64 -26.98 -3.08 5.41
CA ARG A 64 -26.94 -2.98 6.87
C ARG A 64 -26.66 -4.33 7.50
N ILE A 65 -27.27 -5.40 6.97
CA ILE A 65 -27.06 -6.76 7.47
C ILE A 65 -25.63 -7.22 7.17
N THR A 66 -25.10 -6.91 5.99
CA THR A 66 -23.72 -7.22 5.63
C THR A 66 -22.73 -6.51 6.59
N PHE A 67 -22.93 -5.23 6.87
CA PHE A 67 -22.09 -4.49 7.83
C PHE A 67 -22.21 -5.06 9.25
N LEU A 68 -23.38 -5.50 9.66
CA LEU A 68 -23.59 -6.11 10.97
C LEU A 68 -22.85 -7.44 11.10
N ILE A 69 -22.91 -8.30 10.08
CA ILE A 69 -22.20 -9.59 10.04
C ILE A 69 -20.68 -9.34 10.10
N VAL A 70 -20.15 -8.48 9.21
CA VAL A 70 -18.71 -8.17 9.15
C VAL A 70 -18.24 -7.54 10.45
N GLY A 71 -18.97 -6.57 11.01
CA GLY A 71 -18.66 -5.94 12.28
C GLY A 71 -18.63 -6.95 13.44
N THR A 72 -19.58 -7.88 13.50
CA THR A 72 -19.62 -8.95 14.50
C THR A 72 -18.42 -9.88 14.37
N LEU A 73 -18.05 -10.28 13.16
CA LEU A 73 -16.87 -11.11 12.90
C LEU A 73 -15.57 -10.39 13.33
N PHE A 74 -15.45 -9.10 13.04
CA PHE A 74 -14.31 -8.29 13.51
C PHE A 74 -14.26 -8.16 15.03
N PHE A 75 -15.40 -8.01 15.68
CA PHE A 75 -15.48 -7.96 17.14
C PHE A 75 -15.02 -9.29 17.75
N ILE A 76 -15.54 -10.43 17.26
CA ILE A 76 -15.10 -11.76 17.70
C ILE A 76 -13.60 -11.95 17.48
N TYR A 77 -13.08 -11.58 16.30
CA TYR A 77 -11.66 -11.63 15.99
C TYR A 77 -10.84 -10.80 17.00
N SER A 78 -11.27 -9.59 17.32
CA SER A 78 -10.57 -8.71 18.26
C SER A 78 -10.55 -9.29 19.69
N VAL A 79 -11.64 -9.92 20.13
CA VAL A 79 -11.70 -10.61 21.41
C VAL A 79 -10.77 -11.83 21.41
N CYS A 80 -10.79 -12.65 20.36
CA CYS A 80 -9.87 -13.77 20.21
C CYS A 80 -8.40 -13.30 20.21
N PHE A 81 -8.09 -12.23 19.48
CA PHE A 81 -6.75 -11.67 19.44
C PHE A 81 -6.26 -11.19 20.81
N TYR A 82 -7.14 -10.58 21.61
CA TYR A 82 -6.81 -10.16 22.97
C TYR A 82 -6.42 -11.35 23.87
N TYR A 83 -7.13 -12.49 23.76
CA TYR A 83 -6.85 -13.67 24.60
C TYR A 83 -5.70 -14.54 24.06
N PHE A 84 -5.51 -14.63 22.75
CA PHE A 84 -4.53 -15.48 22.09
C PHE A 84 -3.36 -14.73 21.48
N GLY A 85 -3.35 -13.41 21.57
CA GLY A 85 -2.26 -12.56 21.09
C GLY A 85 -0.95 -12.79 21.83
N LEU A 86 0.12 -12.20 21.34
CA LEU A 86 1.45 -12.33 21.93
C LEU A 86 1.45 -11.89 23.39
N ASN A 87 2.00 -12.76 24.24
CA ASN A 87 2.15 -12.49 25.65
C ASN A 87 3.18 -11.34 25.84
N LYS A 88 2.99 -10.48 26.88
CA LYS A 88 3.91 -9.40 27.27
C LYS A 88 5.39 -9.83 27.35
N LYS A 89 5.67 -11.10 27.63
CA LYS A 89 7.02 -11.67 27.65
C LYS A 89 7.77 -11.50 26.32
N TYR A 90 7.06 -11.31 25.21
CA TYR A 90 7.62 -11.11 23.87
C TYR A 90 7.59 -9.64 23.43
N GLU A 91 7.03 -8.76 24.28
CA GLU A 91 7.15 -7.32 24.06
C GLU A 91 8.62 -6.93 24.15
N ILE A 92 9.02 -6.11 23.23
CA ILE A 92 10.39 -5.59 23.19
C ILE A 92 10.36 -4.35 24.04
N ASP A 93 11.26 -4.28 25.03
CA ASP A 93 11.53 -3.06 25.81
C ASP A 93 12.17 -1.99 24.89
N GLU A 94 11.42 -1.48 23.91
CA GLU A 94 11.78 -0.23 23.26
C GLU A 94 11.50 0.91 24.24
N LYS A 95 12.48 1.78 24.42
CA LYS A 95 12.27 3.01 25.19
C LYS A 95 11.12 3.78 24.52
N ILE A 96 10.08 4.12 25.28
CA ILE A 96 9.02 4.99 24.83
C ILE A 96 9.65 6.35 24.51
N GLU A 97 9.88 6.61 23.24
CA GLU A 97 10.35 7.90 22.79
C GLU A 97 9.16 8.86 22.66
N ARG A 98 9.38 10.10 23.11
CA ARG A 98 8.38 11.16 22.88
C ARG A 98 8.31 11.44 21.39
N PHE A 99 7.13 11.82 20.92
CA PHE A 99 6.94 12.27 19.54
C PHE A 99 8.00 13.32 19.18
N LYS A 100 8.77 13.04 18.14
CA LYS A 100 9.72 13.96 17.53
C LYS A 100 9.36 14.09 16.06
N LEU A 101 9.54 15.28 15.52
CA LEU A 101 9.44 15.45 14.07
C LEU A 101 10.56 14.63 13.40
N PRO A 102 10.25 13.95 12.28
CA PRO A 102 11.23 13.12 11.59
C PRO A 102 12.41 13.95 11.10
N GLU A 103 13.61 13.37 11.15
CA GLU A 103 14.81 13.93 10.53
C GLU A 103 14.60 14.08 9.00
N ASN A 104 15.37 14.99 8.38
CA ASN A 104 15.20 15.29 6.94
C ASN A 104 15.21 14.06 6.03
N ASN A 105 16.06 13.06 6.32
CA ASN A 105 16.11 11.83 5.52
C ASN A 105 14.83 11.01 5.67
N ILE A 106 14.33 10.88 6.91
CA ILE A 106 13.08 10.16 7.20
C ILE A 106 11.87 10.87 6.56
N PHE A 107 11.88 12.20 6.53
CA PHE A 107 10.86 12.98 5.85
C PHE A 107 10.78 12.66 4.35
N ILE A 108 11.94 12.51 3.67
CA ILE A 108 11.97 12.14 2.24
C ILE A 108 11.37 10.75 2.02
N TYR A 109 11.73 9.75 2.83
CA TYR A 109 11.13 8.42 2.78
C TYR A 109 9.62 8.45 3.04
N GLY A 110 9.17 9.27 3.99
CA GLY A 110 7.76 9.51 4.25
C GLY A 110 7.01 10.09 3.05
N PHE A 111 7.64 11.01 2.32
CA PHE A 111 7.09 11.56 1.08
C PHE A 111 6.97 10.50 -0.03
N LEU A 112 7.96 9.60 -0.16
CA LEU A 112 7.85 8.47 -1.09
C LEU A 112 6.66 7.56 -0.73
N LEU A 113 6.44 7.31 0.55
CA LEU A 113 5.27 6.55 1.01
C LEU A 113 3.96 7.31 0.80
N MET A 114 3.96 8.63 0.90
CA MET A 114 2.79 9.46 0.60
C MET A 114 2.35 9.28 -0.85
N ILE A 115 3.29 9.27 -1.80
CA ILE A 115 3.01 8.98 -3.21
C ILE A 115 2.47 7.55 -3.39
N ASN A 116 3.05 6.57 -2.68
CA ASN A 116 2.58 5.19 -2.71
C ASN A 116 1.12 5.07 -2.25
N PHE A 117 0.78 5.62 -1.09
CA PHE A 117 -0.57 5.54 -0.56
C PHE A 117 -1.57 6.39 -1.35
N ALA A 118 -1.15 7.54 -1.92
CA ALA A 118 -1.97 8.27 -2.88
C ALA A 118 -2.32 7.40 -4.08
N THR A 119 -1.34 6.67 -4.63
CA THR A 119 -1.55 5.75 -5.75
C THR A 119 -2.54 4.65 -5.40
N LEU A 120 -2.41 4.03 -4.22
CA LEU A 120 -3.36 3.01 -3.76
C LEU A 120 -4.78 3.56 -3.68
N GLY A 121 -4.96 4.75 -3.08
CA GLY A 121 -6.27 5.42 -3.03
C GLY A 121 -6.83 5.71 -4.43
N ILE A 122 -5.99 6.20 -5.34
CA ILE A 122 -6.40 6.49 -6.72
C ILE A 122 -6.83 5.21 -7.46
N ILE A 123 -6.08 4.13 -7.31
CA ILE A 123 -6.44 2.84 -7.94
C ILE A 123 -7.75 2.30 -7.37
N ILE A 124 -7.95 2.37 -6.06
CA ILE A 124 -9.18 1.84 -5.43
C ILE A 124 -10.40 2.70 -5.80
N ASP A 125 -10.29 4.02 -5.73
CA ASP A 125 -11.44 4.91 -5.83
C ASP A 125 -11.74 5.31 -7.29
N TRP A 126 -10.72 5.57 -8.09
CA TRP A 126 -10.88 6.19 -9.40
C TRP A 126 -10.69 5.26 -10.59
N SER A 127 -9.92 4.17 -10.45
CA SER A 127 -9.68 3.28 -11.60
C SER A 127 -10.95 2.55 -12.10
N PRO A 128 -11.90 2.13 -11.23
CA PRO A 128 -13.17 1.59 -11.70
C PRO A 128 -14.00 2.61 -12.48
N ILE A 129 -14.01 3.86 -12.01
CA ILE A 129 -14.73 4.95 -12.66
C ILE A 129 -14.08 5.31 -14.00
N TRP A 130 -12.74 5.34 -14.04
CA TRP A 130 -11.98 5.57 -15.27
C TRP A 130 -12.31 4.54 -16.36
N LEU A 131 -12.28 3.23 -16.03
CA LEU A 131 -12.60 2.19 -16.99
C LEU A 131 -14.02 2.34 -17.57
N THR A 132 -14.98 2.69 -16.72
CA THR A 132 -16.38 2.78 -17.15
C THR A 132 -16.71 4.07 -17.89
N LYS A 133 -16.22 5.22 -17.40
CA LYS A 133 -16.55 6.53 -17.97
C LYS A 133 -15.70 6.89 -19.19
N ASP A 134 -14.37 6.73 -19.09
CA ASP A 134 -13.46 7.19 -20.14
C ASP A 134 -13.24 6.11 -21.21
N LEU A 135 -13.22 4.83 -20.83
CA LEU A 135 -12.96 3.72 -21.75
C LEU A 135 -14.21 2.95 -22.17
N GLY A 136 -15.39 3.32 -21.65
CA GLY A 136 -16.67 2.68 -22.01
C GLY A 136 -16.79 1.22 -21.59
N ALA A 137 -16.00 0.78 -20.63
CA ALA A 137 -16.04 -0.61 -20.17
C ALA A 137 -17.34 -0.93 -19.41
N PRO A 138 -17.85 -2.16 -19.50
CA PRO A 138 -18.97 -2.59 -18.66
C PRO A 138 -18.67 -2.45 -17.17
N LEU A 139 -19.68 -2.11 -16.38
CA LEU A 139 -19.54 -1.82 -14.94
C LEU A 139 -18.84 -2.93 -14.16
N PHE A 140 -19.08 -4.21 -14.51
CA PHE A 140 -18.44 -5.35 -13.82
C PHE A 140 -16.91 -5.37 -14.03
N LEU A 141 -16.41 -4.88 -15.17
CA LEU A 141 -14.97 -4.80 -15.44
C LEU A 141 -14.32 -3.69 -14.61
N GLY A 142 -15.04 -2.64 -14.23
CA GLY A 142 -14.57 -1.64 -13.30
C GLY A 142 -14.11 -2.24 -11.98
N GLY A 143 -14.86 -3.18 -11.41
CA GLY A 143 -14.46 -3.89 -10.20
C GLY A 143 -13.27 -4.85 -10.39
N LEU A 144 -13.12 -5.42 -11.58
CA LEU A 144 -12.02 -6.35 -11.86
C LEU A 144 -10.64 -5.68 -11.83
N ILE A 145 -10.55 -4.39 -12.10
CA ILE A 145 -9.25 -3.67 -12.07
C ILE A 145 -8.60 -3.75 -10.68
N ILE A 146 -9.40 -3.66 -9.62
CA ILE A 146 -8.92 -3.77 -8.23
C ILE A 146 -8.44 -5.21 -7.95
N ILE A 147 -9.17 -6.21 -8.46
CA ILE A 147 -8.80 -7.62 -8.31
C ILE A 147 -7.47 -7.90 -9.01
N PHE A 148 -7.28 -7.40 -10.22
CA PHE A 148 -6.05 -7.57 -10.98
C PHE A 148 -4.87 -6.84 -10.34
N PHE A 149 -5.06 -5.62 -9.86
CA PHE A 149 -4.03 -4.88 -9.13
C PHE A 149 -3.61 -5.63 -7.86
N ASN A 150 -4.55 -5.98 -6.99
CA ASN A 150 -4.28 -6.74 -5.76
C ASN A 150 -3.68 -8.13 -6.06
N GLY A 151 -4.13 -8.78 -7.14
CA GLY A 151 -3.54 -10.05 -7.59
C GLY A 151 -2.06 -9.91 -7.87
N GLY A 152 -1.66 -8.89 -8.66
CA GLY A 152 -0.25 -8.56 -8.91
C GLY A 152 0.53 -8.31 -7.61
N GLU A 153 -0.05 -7.53 -6.69
CA GLU A 153 0.56 -7.26 -5.39
C GLU A 153 0.79 -8.52 -4.55
N ILE A 154 -0.22 -9.39 -4.44
CA ILE A 154 -0.12 -10.63 -3.66
C ILE A 154 1.01 -11.51 -4.19
N PHE A 155 1.09 -11.72 -5.52
CA PHE A 155 2.15 -12.53 -6.13
C PHE A 155 3.54 -11.96 -5.82
N ALA A 156 3.72 -10.65 -5.95
CA ALA A 156 5.01 -10.01 -5.65
C ALA A 156 5.39 -10.09 -4.18
N ARG A 157 4.42 -9.89 -3.28
CA ARG A 157 4.63 -9.89 -1.82
C ARG A 157 4.93 -11.30 -1.29
N VAL A 158 4.23 -12.32 -1.79
CA VAL A 158 4.53 -13.72 -1.45
C VAL A 158 5.93 -14.12 -1.94
N ALA A 159 6.35 -13.63 -3.11
CA ALA A 159 7.68 -13.88 -3.65
C ALA A 159 8.76 -12.94 -3.10
N ALA A 160 8.39 -11.92 -2.30
CA ALA A 160 9.26 -10.81 -1.92
C ALA A 160 10.58 -11.25 -1.30
N SER A 161 10.54 -12.18 -0.36
CA SER A 161 11.76 -12.69 0.31
C SER A 161 12.74 -13.28 -0.69
N LYS A 162 12.25 -14.07 -1.66
CA LYS A 162 13.09 -14.64 -2.72
C LYS A 162 13.61 -13.56 -3.68
N LEU A 163 12.74 -12.61 -4.05
CA LEU A 163 13.08 -11.52 -4.96
C LEU A 163 14.14 -10.59 -4.34
N ILE A 164 13.95 -10.18 -3.09
CA ILE A 164 14.88 -9.28 -2.40
C ILE A 164 16.22 -9.97 -2.14
N ASN A 165 16.21 -11.24 -1.71
CA ASN A 165 17.46 -11.99 -1.49
C ASN A 165 18.24 -12.21 -2.79
N LYS A 166 17.55 -12.38 -3.93
CA LYS A 166 18.19 -12.61 -5.23
C LYS A 166 18.65 -11.33 -5.91
N PHE A 167 17.84 -10.28 -5.89
CA PHE A 167 18.02 -9.06 -6.68
C PHE A 167 18.40 -7.84 -5.84
N GLY A 168 18.16 -7.88 -4.52
CA GLY A 168 18.38 -6.75 -3.61
C GLY A 168 17.26 -5.71 -3.62
N ASP A 169 17.29 -4.83 -2.62
CA ASP A 169 16.29 -3.79 -2.39
C ASP A 169 16.19 -2.79 -3.55
N ILE A 170 17.31 -2.43 -4.18
CA ILE A 170 17.32 -1.48 -5.30
C ILE A 170 16.49 -1.99 -6.47
N ILE A 171 16.71 -3.24 -6.90
CA ILE A 171 16.02 -3.79 -8.05
C ILE A 171 14.54 -3.97 -7.72
N VAL A 172 14.22 -4.54 -6.56
CA VAL A 172 12.84 -4.84 -6.19
C VAL A 172 12.03 -3.57 -5.86
N GLY A 173 12.62 -2.60 -5.18
CA GLY A 173 11.93 -1.36 -4.83
C GLY A 173 11.88 -0.36 -5.99
N SER A 174 12.99 -0.15 -6.70
CA SER A 174 13.11 0.92 -7.70
C SER A 174 12.87 0.44 -9.12
N TYR A 175 13.67 -0.52 -9.61
CA TYR A 175 13.55 -0.95 -11.02
C TYR A 175 12.21 -1.59 -11.33
N PHE A 176 11.69 -2.45 -10.45
CA PHE A 176 10.36 -3.06 -10.68
C PHE A 176 9.27 -1.99 -10.72
N SER A 177 9.36 -0.98 -9.86
CA SER A 177 8.44 0.16 -9.88
C SER A 177 8.52 0.93 -11.20
N ILE A 178 9.72 1.28 -11.66
CA ILE A 178 9.93 2.04 -12.90
C ILE A 178 9.46 1.24 -14.12
N ILE A 179 9.81 -0.03 -14.21
CA ILE A 179 9.40 -0.88 -15.33
C ILE A 179 7.89 -1.05 -15.36
N SER A 180 7.28 -1.33 -14.22
CA SER A 180 5.83 -1.57 -14.14
C SER A 180 5.00 -0.33 -14.48
N CYS A 181 5.41 0.85 -14.03
CA CYS A 181 4.71 2.08 -14.38
C CYS A 181 4.92 2.47 -15.85
N THR A 182 6.06 2.16 -16.45
CA THR A 182 6.29 2.33 -17.88
C THR A 182 5.38 1.41 -18.70
N ILE A 183 5.22 0.15 -18.27
CA ILE A 183 4.30 -0.79 -18.92
C ILE A 183 2.85 -0.32 -18.78
N LEU A 184 2.45 0.19 -17.59
CA LEU A 184 1.12 0.75 -17.40
C LEU A 184 0.89 1.96 -18.33
N PHE A 185 1.84 2.90 -18.38
CA PHE A 185 1.77 4.05 -19.28
C PHE A 185 1.58 3.64 -20.75
N LEU A 186 2.39 2.70 -21.23
CA LEU A 186 2.29 2.17 -22.60
C LEU A 186 0.97 1.43 -22.83
N SER A 187 0.47 0.72 -21.82
CA SER A 187 -0.82 0.03 -21.90
C SER A 187 -1.98 1.01 -22.08
N ILE A 188 -1.95 2.14 -21.36
CA ILE A 188 -2.99 3.19 -21.47
C ILE A 188 -2.99 3.80 -22.89
N LEU A 189 -1.82 3.98 -23.52
CA LEU A 189 -1.72 4.50 -24.89
C LEU A 189 -2.46 3.64 -25.92
N THR A 190 -2.59 2.34 -25.67
CA THR A 190 -3.29 1.43 -26.60
C THR A 190 -4.81 1.63 -26.60
N SER A 191 -5.37 2.26 -25.58
CA SER A 191 -6.81 2.34 -25.32
C SER A 191 -7.52 0.95 -25.36
N ASN A 192 -6.76 -0.13 -25.31
CA ASN A 192 -7.28 -1.49 -25.30
C ASN A 192 -7.46 -1.99 -23.86
N LEU A 193 -8.70 -2.27 -23.50
CA LEU A 193 -9.08 -2.66 -22.13
C LEU A 193 -8.28 -3.86 -21.60
N TYR A 194 -8.07 -4.90 -22.41
CA TYR A 194 -7.36 -6.11 -21.99
C TYR A 194 -5.87 -5.85 -21.77
N ILE A 195 -5.26 -5.01 -22.59
CA ILE A 195 -3.86 -4.60 -22.46
C ILE A 195 -3.71 -3.75 -21.19
N ILE A 196 -4.66 -2.85 -20.93
CA ILE A 196 -4.69 -2.03 -19.69
C ILE A 196 -4.82 -2.92 -18.45
N LEU A 197 -5.74 -3.89 -18.44
CA LEU A 197 -5.89 -4.82 -17.32
C LEU A 197 -4.62 -5.64 -17.08
N PHE A 198 -3.94 -6.06 -18.13
CA PHE A 198 -2.63 -6.72 -18.01
C PHE A 198 -1.57 -5.76 -17.45
N GLY A 199 -1.53 -4.52 -17.93
CA GLY A 199 -0.64 -3.47 -17.40
C GLY A 199 -0.86 -3.21 -15.90
N ILE A 200 -2.12 -3.23 -15.44
CA ILE A 200 -2.48 -3.08 -14.03
C ILE A 200 -1.97 -4.23 -13.16
N ILE A 201 -2.02 -5.48 -13.63
CA ILE A 201 -1.43 -6.62 -12.90
C ILE A 201 0.08 -6.40 -12.73
N ILE A 202 0.77 -6.01 -13.80
CA ILE A 202 2.21 -5.76 -13.76
C ILE A 202 2.53 -4.56 -12.87
N PHE A 203 1.69 -3.51 -12.91
CA PHE A 203 1.85 -2.35 -12.05
C PHE A 203 1.70 -2.72 -10.57
N GLY A 204 0.67 -3.49 -10.21
CA GLY A 204 0.52 -4.04 -8.86
C GLY A 204 1.71 -4.90 -8.43
N PHE A 205 2.22 -5.77 -9.31
CA PHE A 205 3.41 -6.57 -9.03
C PHE A 205 4.65 -5.71 -8.77
N GLY A 206 4.90 -4.71 -9.62
CA GLY A 206 6.11 -3.89 -9.53
C GLY A 206 6.12 -2.94 -8.33
N THR A 207 4.96 -2.46 -7.90
CA THR A 207 4.83 -1.50 -6.79
C THR A 207 4.67 -2.16 -5.42
N ALA A 208 4.33 -3.44 -5.38
CA ALA A 208 3.93 -4.16 -4.18
C ALA A 208 4.93 -4.11 -3.02
N ASN A 209 6.22 -4.22 -3.31
CA ASN A 209 7.27 -4.30 -2.30
C ASN A 209 7.90 -2.93 -1.95
N PHE A 210 7.41 -1.86 -2.55
CA PHE A 210 7.95 -0.51 -2.37
C PHE A 210 7.91 -0.07 -0.90
N VAL A 211 6.78 -0.24 -0.23
CA VAL A 211 6.61 0.09 1.20
C VAL A 211 7.64 -0.65 2.06
N ALA A 212 7.79 -1.95 1.84
CA ALA A 212 8.71 -2.78 2.60
C ALA A 212 10.17 -2.33 2.42
N VAL A 213 10.57 -2.01 1.18
CA VAL A 213 11.91 -1.52 0.87
C VAL A 213 12.14 -0.15 1.51
N VAL A 214 11.19 0.78 1.39
CA VAL A 214 11.30 2.12 1.99
C VAL A 214 11.41 2.03 3.52
N LEU A 215 10.58 1.22 4.19
CA LEU A 215 10.66 1.04 5.64
C LEU A 215 12.02 0.48 6.06
N ARG A 216 12.52 -0.54 5.37
CA ARG A 216 13.83 -1.15 5.66
C ARG A 216 14.98 -0.15 5.50
N GLN A 217 14.98 0.60 4.41
CA GLN A 217 16.01 1.61 4.15
C GLN A 217 15.97 2.73 5.20
N ALA A 218 14.80 3.25 5.51
CA ALA A 218 14.66 4.30 6.50
C ALA A 218 15.09 3.84 7.91
N ILE A 219 14.71 2.61 8.32
CA ILE A 219 15.12 2.04 9.60
C ILE A 219 16.64 1.87 9.68
N SER A 220 17.31 1.53 8.58
CA SER A 220 18.76 1.35 8.57
C SER A 220 19.54 2.67 8.64
N GLU A 221 18.91 3.80 8.37
CA GLU A 221 19.54 5.12 8.31
C GLU A 221 19.31 5.99 9.54
N THR A 222 18.52 5.55 10.49
CA THR A 222 18.20 6.32 11.68
C THR A 222 18.71 5.63 12.94
N ASN A 223 19.02 6.45 13.96
CA ASN A 223 19.31 5.99 15.32
C ASN A 223 18.06 6.02 16.22
N GLU A 224 16.90 6.41 15.67
CA GLU A 224 15.63 6.41 16.40
C GLU A 224 15.11 4.98 16.57
N SER A 225 14.17 4.80 17.51
CA SER A 225 13.49 3.52 17.67
C SER A 225 12.73 3.13 16.40
N ILE A 226 12.67 1.83 16.11
CA ILE A 226 11.94 1.30 14.95
C ILE A 226 10.49 1.77 14.98
N SER A 227 9.86 1.71 16.15
CA SER A 227 8.47 2.08 16.33
C SER A 227 8.22 3.55 15.99
N LEU A 228 9.11 4.47 16.40
CA LEU A 228 8.99 5.89 16.09
C LEU A 228 9.19 6.14 14.59
N THR A 229 10.23 5.54 14.00
CA THR A 229 10.54 5.66 12.57
C THR A 229 9.38 5.18 11.70
N VAL A 230 8.86 3.98 11.96
CA VAL A 230 7.72 3.41 11.22
C VAL A 230 6.47 4.25 11.40
N SER A 231 6.19 4.72 12.63
CA SER A 231 5.03 5.58 12.90
C SER A 231 5.10 6.90 12.14
N ASN A 232 6.26 7.58 12.15
CA ASN A 232 6.49 8.81 11.41
C ASN A 232 6.30 8.63 9.90
N LEU A 233 6.90 7.57 9.34
CA LEU A 233 6.81 7.25 7.92
C LEU A 233 5.38 6.97 7.48
N LEU A 234 4.65 6.15 8.25
CA LEU A 234 3.28 5.79 7.91
C LEU A 234 2.30 6.95 8.13
N THR A 235 2.55 7.81 9.11
CA THR A 235 1.75 9.03 9.31
C THR A 235 1.85 9.96 8.11
N LEU A 236 3.07 10.20 7.61
CA LEU A 236 3.28 10.96 6.37
C LEU A 236 2.68 10.24 5.16
N GLY A 237 2.86 8.93 5.09
CA GLY A 237 2.30 8.10 4.01
C GLY A 237 0.78 8.20 3.94
N PHE A 238 0.08 8.09 5.06
CA PHE A 238 -1.39 8.16 5.08
C PHE A 238 -1.98 9.49 4.62
N ALA A 239 -1.22 10.60 4.68
CA ALA A 239 -1.63 11.84 4.05
C ALA A 239 -1.91 11.64 2.54
N GLY A 240 -1.20 10.71 1.89
CA GLY A 240 -1.43 10.35 0.49
C GLY A 240 -2.83 9.80 0.23
N PHE A 241 -3.38 8.96 1.11
CA PHE A 241 -4.76 8.47 0.99
C PHE A 241 -5.80 9.58 1.08
N ILE A 242 -5.51 10.66 1.83
CA ILE A 242 -6.43 11.79 1.99
C ILE A 242 -6.35 12.71 0.76
N PHE A 243 -5.15 13.11 0.39
CA PHE A 243 -4.95 14.13 -0.64
C PHE A 243 -4.95 13.56 -2.06
N GLY A 244 -4.46 12.33 -2.26
CA GLY A 244 -4.34 11.73 -3.59
C GLY A 244 -5.67 11.64 -4.34
N PRO A 245 -6.69 10.95 -3.81
CA PRO A 245 -7.99 10.85 -4.45
C PRO A 245 -8.68 12.21 -4.65
N ALA A 246 -8.53 13.14 -3.70
CA ALA A 246 -9.10 14.48 -3.80
C ALA A 246 -8.48 15.29 -4.96
N ILE A 247 -7.15 15.25 -5.10
CA ILE A 247 -6.44 15.92 -6.21
C ILE A 247 -6.86 15.32 -7.55
N VAL A 248 -6.94 13.99 -7.64
CA VAL A 248 -7.38 13.30 -8.87
C VAL A 248 -8.83 13.67 -9.21
N GLY A 249 -9.73 13.74 -8.22
CA GLY A 249 -11.10 14.18 -8.45
C GLY A 249 -11.17 15.58 -9.07
N TYR A 250 -10.44 16.53 -8.52
CA TYR A 250 -10.35 17.87 -9.04
C TYR A 250 -9.76 17.93 -10.46
N LEU A 251 -8.67 17.23 -10.70
CA LEU A 251 -8.05 17.19 -12.03
C LEU A 251 -8.92 16.45 -13.07
N ALA A 252 -9.71 15.47 -12.64
CA ALA A 252 -10.62 14.74 -13.51
C ALA A 252 -11.76 15.63 -14.04
N GLU A 253 -12.23 16.57 -13.23
CA GLU A 253 -13.23 17.58 -13.67
C GLU A 253 -12.63 18.57 -14.66
N LEU A 254 -11.34 18.91 -14.52
CA LEU A 254 -10.68 19.89 -15.40
C LEU A 254 -10.23 19.28 -16.73
N ILE A 255 -9.77 18.04 -16.73
CA ILE A 255 -9.12 17.42 -17.88
C ILE A 255 -9.79 16.08 -18.22
N SER A 256 -9.41 14.97 -17.56
CA SER A 256 -10.01 13.62 -17.68
C SER A 256 -9.39 12.66 -16.69
N LEU A 257 -10.05 11.53 -16.43
CA LEU A 257 -9.46 10.44 -15.63
C LEU A 257 -8.30 9.75 -16.36
N THR A 258 -8.36 9.62 -17.66
CA THR A 258 -7.26 9.06 -18.48
C THR A 258 -5.98 9.87 -18.32
N PHE A 259 -6.07 11.20 -18.35
CA PHE A 259 -4.92 12.07 -18.07
C PHE A 259 -4.32 11.80 -16.67
N ASN A 260 -5.17 11.64 -15.66
CA ASN A 260 -4.73 11.34 -14.30
C ASN A 260 -4.00 10.00 -14.21
N MET A 261 -4.41 8.97 -14.98
CA MET A 261 -3.71 7.68 -15.02
C MET A 261 -2.33 7.78 -15.69
N TYR A 262 -2.17 8.62 -16.71
CA TYR A 262 -0.85 8.96 -17.25
C TYR A 262 0.02 9.68 -16.24
N LEU A 263 -0.53 10.68 -15.56
CA LEU A 263 0.17 11.46 -14.54
C LEU A 263 0.62 10.57 -13.38
N LEU A 264 -0.25 9.66 -12.92
CA LEU A 264 0.06 8.66 -11.89
C LEU A 264 1.26 7.80 -12.31
N SER A 265 1.28 7.29 -13.54
CA SER A 265 2.38 6.47 -14.05
C SER A 265 3.70 7.25 -14.07
N ILE A 266 3.67 8.53 -14.48
CA ILE A 266 4.85 9.41 -14.50
C ILE A 266 5.35 9.70 -13.07
N ILE A 267 4.45 10.09 -12.17
CA ILE A 267 4.80 10.38 -10.77
C ILE A 267 5.42 9.14 -10.12
N TRP A 268 4.87 7.96 -10.42
CA TRP A 268 5.40 6.70 -9.89
C TRP A 268 6.79 6.37 -10.45
N ALA A 269 7.08 6.68 -11.71
CA ALA A 269 8.43 6.55 -12.27
C ALA A 269 9.43 7.43 -11.51
N PHE A 270 9.07 8.68 -11.22
CA PHE A 270 9.89 9.57 -10.40
C PHE A 270 10.05 9.05 -8.96
N ASN A 271 9.01 8.46 -8.37
CA ASN A 271 9.07 7.84 -7.05
C ASN A 271 10.09 6.69 -7.01
N GLY A 272 10.08 5.83 -8.03
CA GLY A 272 11.06 4.76 -8.18
C GLY A 272 12.49 5.27 -8.39
N LEU A 273 12.67 6.34 -9.20
CA LEU A 273 13.97 6.98 -9.41
C LEU A 273 14.50 7.65 -8.14
N ALA A 274 13.63 8.29 -7.37
CA ALA A 274 14.01 8.92 -6.12
C ALA A 274 14.48 7.87 -5.09
N LEU A 275 13.78 6.75 -4.99
CA LEU A 275 14.22 5.64 -4.13
C LEU A 275 15.56 5.06 -4.59
N PHE A 276 15.76 4.88 -5.90
CA PHE A 276 17.04 4.46 -6.47
C PHE A 276 18.18 5.38 -6.06
N TYR A 277 17.97 6.69 -6.20
CA TYR A 277 18.98 7.70 -5.83
C TYR A 277 19.31 7.65 -4.34
N LEU A 278 18.32 7.56 -3.46
CA LEU A 278 18.52 7.51 -2.02
C LEU A 278 19.35 6.28 -1.61
N ILE A 279 18.98 5.10 -2.08
CA ILE A 279 19.69 3.86 -1.72
C ILE A 279 21.14 3.89 -2.22
N ASN A 280 21.39 4.39 -3.44
CA ASN A 280 22.77 4.48 -3.96
C ASN A 280 23.61 5.53 -3.23
N LYS A 281 23.02 6.68 -2.88
CA LYS A 281 23.73 7.72 -2.11
C LYS A 281 24.20 7.19 -0.76
N ASN A 282 23.41 6.34 -0.13
CA ASN A 282 23.74 5.79 1.19
C ASN A 282 24.82 4.73 1.09
N LYS A 283 24.77 3.85 0.09
CA LYS A 283 25.86 2.89 -0.17
C LYS A 283 27.22 3.55 -0.38
N LEU A 284 27.23 4.76 -0.94
CA LEU A 284 28.48 5.53 -1.15
C LEU A 284 29.01 6.18 0.14
N LYS A 285 28.20 6.31 1.18
CA LYS A 285 28.64 6.83 2.48
C LYS A 285 29.23 5.74 3.38
N ASP A 286 28.83 4.48 3.16
CA ASP A 286 29.27 3.33 3.95
C ASP A 286 30.56 2.70 3.42
N ASN A 287 31.03 3.08 2.21
CA ASN A 287 32.32 2.74 1.61
C ASN A 287 33.34 3.86 1.77
#